data_82c88860d318ae431bba4c99378c71a3
#
_entry.id   82c88860d318ae431bba4c99378c71a3
#
_cell.length_a   1.000
_cell.length_b   1.000
_cell.length_c   1.000
_cell.angle_alpha   90.00
_cell.angle_beta   90.00
_cell.angle_gamma   90.00
#
_symmetry.space_group_name_H-M   'P 1'
#
loop_
_entity.id
_entity.type
_entity.pdbx_description
1 polymer ?
#
loop_
_entity_poly.entity_id
_entity_poly.type
_entity_poly.pdbx_seq_one_letter_code
_entity_poly.pdbx_strand_id
1 'polypeptide(L)'
;MAAKTLMIQGTASHVGKSMLVTALCRLFVRRGLRVGPFKAQNMSNNSFVTPDGKEIGRAQAVQASACRLAPRSDFNPVLIKPESERRAQLVVNGQVAGSLETHDFGRIRRDCWEAVQEAFARLASEFDVVILEGAGSPAEINLRDQDIVNMRMAQEACAPVLLVGDIDRGGVFAALVGTLTLLEPYEWRHVKGVLINKFRGDPALLTPGVQMLEAQTGLPCLGVVPHWGDLKVPQEDSVGWDSWSVRVPQRTDALTIGVADVPAISNFTDFEALYREPDVRLVQLSGITDRQLDALIFPGTKNTAQALKFAKVRGLDQVAKRVLANGGAVIGLCGGYQMLGVRILDPGGIESTDPELEGLGLLDVVTEFVPEKVTLRVAGIHRETGCPIEGYEVHMGRTCVGNGVVPLLEIRADGEPVGRTEGAVSVDGRVLGTYVHGLFDAPLFRRTFLNRLRAARGWPPLDVAAAPSLDQELDHLADFVERYVDLAAIEKVIEQGV
;
A
#
# COMPACT_ATOMS: atom_id res chain seq x y z
N MET A 1 18.48 -25.57 -12.36
CA MET A 1 19.15 -25.24 -11.09
C MET A 1 18.15 -24.49 -10.25
N ALA A 2 18.17 -24.67 -8.93
CA ALA A 2 17.31 -23.83 -8.06
C ALA A 2 17.74 -22.36 -8.19
N ALA A 3 16.79 -21.43 -8.05
CA ALA A 3 17.07 -20.00 -8.10
C ALA A 3 18.11 -19.60 -7.05
N LYS A 4 18.98 -18.66 -7.39
CA LYS A 4 19.77 -17.94 -6.38
C LYS A 4 18.85 -17.06 -5.56
N THR A 5 19.25 -16.74 -4.32
CA THR A 5 18.42 -15.99 -3.39
C THR A 5 19.17 -14.81 -2.80
N LEU A 6 18.44 -13.76 -2.44
CA LEU A 6 18.90 -12.65 -1.60
C LEU A 6 17.74 -12.20 -0.73
N MET A 7 17.99 -11.96 0.56
CA MET A 7 16.96 -11.48 1.46
C MET A 7 17.31 -10.11 2.05
N ILE A 8 16.38 -9.19 2.00
CA ILE A 8 16.50 -7.87 2.63
C ILE A 8 15.68 -7.88 3.92
N GLN A 9 16.37 -7.76 5.05
CA GLN A 9 15.75 -7.62 6.37
C GLN A 9 16.03 -6.23 6.94
N GLY A 10 15.29 -5.82 7.95
CA GLY A 10 15.46 -4.49 8.55
C GLY A 10 15.60 -4.54 10.05
N THR A 11 16.24 -3.54 10.64
CA THR A 11 16.31 -3.37 12.10
C THR A 11 14.97 -3.00 12.72
N ALA A 12 14.00 -2.56 11.87
CA ALA A 12 12.63 -2.18 12.29
C ALA A 12 11.69 -2.15 11.07
N SER A 13 10.40 -1.89 11.33
CA SER A 13 9.46 -1.49 10.29
C SER A 13 9.87 -0.14 9.69
N HIS A 14 9.45 0.12 8.45
CA HIS A 14 9.68 1.40 7.73
C HIS A 14 11.14 1.81 7.46
N VAL A 15 12.11 0.93 7.65
CA VAL A 15 13.52 1.24 7.33
C VAL A 15 13.80 1.32 5.83
N GLY A 16 12.81 1.00 4.96
CA GLY A 16 12.90 1.09 3.51
C GLY A 16 13.20 -0.23 2.79
N LYS A 17 12.93 -1.37 3.43
CA LYS A 17 13.10 -2.72 2.81
C LYS A 17 12.42 -2.83 1.46
N SER A 18 11.13 -2.51 1.38
CA SER A 18 10.33 -2.66 0.15
C SER A 18 10.86 -1.81 -0.99
N MET A 19 11.34 -0.60 -0.72
CA MET A 19 11.98 0.27 -1.71
C MET A 19 13.27 -0.36 -2.26
N LEU A 20 14.13 -0.87 -1.37
CA LEU A 20 15.40 -1.52 -1.76
C LEU A 20 15.16 -2.81 -2.54
N VAL A 21 14.20 -3.63 -2.10
CA VAL A 21 13.80 -4.84 -2.84
C VAL A 21 13.29 -4.49 -4.23
N THR A 22 12.42 -3.48 -4.33
CA THR A 22 11.90 -2.99 -5.63
C THR A 22 13.02 -2.55 -6.56
N ALA A 23 13.98 -1.77 -6.05
CA ALA A 23 15.13 -1.30 -6.81
C ALA A 23 16.01 -2.46 -7.28
N LEU A 24 16.36 -3.39 -6.37
CA LEU A 24 17.20 -4.56 -6.70
C LEU A 24 16.51 -5.48 -7.71
N CYS A 25 15.20 -5.71 -7.57
CA CYS A 25 14.42 -6.43 -8.57
C CYS A 25 14.59 -5.80 -9.96
N ARG A 26 14.39 -4.48 -10.06
CA ARG A 26 14.53 -3.76 -11.35
C ARG A 26 15.95 -3.80 -11.89
N LEU A 27 16.95 -3.62 -11.03
CA LEU A 27 18.37 -3.68 -11.42
C LEU A 27 18.75 -5.03 -12.01
N PHE A 28 18.37 -6.13 -11.37
CA PHE A 28 18.70 -7.47 -11.86
C PHE A 28 17.93 -7.83 -13.13
N VAL A 29 16.67 -7.38 -13.27
CA VAL A 29 15.93 -7.52 -14.54
C VAL A 29 16.63 -6.77 -15.68
N ARG A 30 17.12 -5.55 -15.45
CA ARG A 30 17.88 -4.76 -16.43
C ARG A 30 19.20 -5.44 -16.82
N ARG A 31 19.74 -6.31 -15.97
CA ARG A 31 20.92 -7.15 -16.26
C ARG A 31 20.57 -8.46 -16.98
N GLY A 32 19.32 -8.65 -17.37
CA GLY A 32 18.85 -9.79 -18.17
C GLY A 32 18.49 -11.04 -17.35
N LEU A 33 18.41 -10.94 -16.02
CA LEU A 33 17.99 -12.06 -15.17
C LEU A 33 16.46 -12.13 -15.07
N ARG A 34 15.92 -13.34 -14.95
CA ARG A 34 14.54 -13.57 -14.55
C ARG A 34 14.46 -13.47 -13.02
N VAL A 35 13.81 -12.44 -12.53
CA VAL A 35 13.74 -12.12 -11.09
C VAL A 35 12.33 -12.28 -10.58
N GLY A 36 12.16 -12.96 -9.44
CA GLY A 36 10.89 -13.05 -8.70
C GLY A 36 11.00 -12.34 -7.35
N PRO A 37 10.08 -11.45 -6.97
CA PRO A 37 9.99 -10.93 -5.61
C PRO A 37 9.29 -11.95 -4.71
N PHE A 38 9.59 -11.94 -3.40
CA PHE A 38 8.91 -12.79 -2.44
C PHE A 38 8.84 -12.16 -1.05
N LYS A 39 7.67 -12.15 -0.45
CA LYS A 39 7.47 -11.81 0.96
C LYS A 39 6.54 -12.84 1.59
N ALA A 40 7.07 -13.71 2.42
CA ALA A 40 6.34 -14.84 2.99
C ALA A 40 5.04 -14.40 3.69
N GLN A 41 5.13 -13.37 4.52
CA GLN A 41 3.99 -12.76 5.19
C GLN A 41 4.07 -11.25 5.10
N ASN A 42 2.95 -10.62 4.73
CA ASN A 42 2.78 -9.18 4.81
C ASN A 42 1.67 -8.80 5.79
N MET A 43 1.81 -7.66 6.46
CA MET A 43 0.77 -7.08 7.31
C MET A 43 0.48 -5.67 6.79
N SER A 44 -0.62 -5.52 6.03
CA SER A 44 -0.96 -4.25 5.41
C SER A 44 -2.45 -4.20 5.07
N ASN A 45 -3.06 -3.03 5.19
CA ASN A 45 -4.40 -2.74 4.68
C ASN A 45 -4.37 -2.27 3.21
N ASN A 46 -3.17 -2.04 2.64
CA ASN A 46 -3.02 -1.75 1.23
C ASN A 46 -2.86 -3.04 0.44
N SER A 47 -3.88 -3.38 -0.31
CA SER A 47 -3.88 -4.58 -1.15
C SER A 47 -4.02 -4.24 -2.63
N PHE A 48 -3.77 -5.24 -3.43
CA PHE A 48 -3.91 -5.22 -4.88
C PHE A 48 -4.54 -6.52 -5.35
N VAL A 49 -5.33 -6.45 -6.40
CA VAL A 49 -5.99 -7.62 -7.00
C VAL A 49 -5.17 -8.12 -8.20
N THR A 50 -4.78 -9.38 -8.15
CA THR A 50 -4.06 -10.05 -9.23
C THR A 50 -4.98 -10.31 -10.44
N PRO A 51 -4.43 -10.59 -11.64
CA PRO A 51 -5.24 -10.90 -12.82
C PRO A 51 -6.20 -12.08 -12.65
N ASP A 52 -5.86 -13.04 -11.77
CA ASP A 52 -6.70 -14.20 -11.44
C ASP A 52 -7.67 -13.96 -10.26
N GLY A 53 -7.91 -12.68 -9.90
CA GLY A 53 -8.88 -12.29 -8.86
C GLY A 53 -8.45 -12.59 -7.44
N LYS A 54 -7.15 -12.75 -7.18
CA LYS A 54 -6.60 -12.98 -5.85
C LYS A 54 -6.06 -11.69 -5.24
N GLU A 55 -5.93 -11.66 -3.93
CA GLU A 55 -5.48 -10.49 -3.18
C GLU A 55 -4.05 -10.66 -2.67
N ILE A 56 -3.20 -9.65 -2.89
CA ILE A 56 -1.83 -9.57 -2.36
C ILE A 56 -1.54 -8.18 -1.77
N GLY A 57 -0.44 -8.04 -1.04
CA GLY A 57 0.05 -6.74 -0.58
C GLY A 57 0.44 -5.84 -1.76
N ARG A 58 0.12 -4.54 -1.66
CA ARG A 58 0.42 -3.54 -2.71
C ARG A 58 1.91 -3.48 -3.04
N ALA A 59 2.78 -3.56 -2.03
CA ALA A 59 4.23 -3.53 -2.26
C ALA A 59 4.70 -4.67 -3.16
N GLN A 60 4.14 -5.89 -3.01
CA GLN A 60 4.51 -7.03 -3.83
C GLN A 60 3.98 -6.90 -5.26
N ALA A 61 2.86 -6.20 -5.47
CA ALA A 61 2.40 -5.84 -6.81
C ALA A 61 3.36 -4.84 -7.49
N VAL A 62 3.88 -3.86 -6.75
CA VAL A 62 4.90 -2.92 -7.24
C VAL A 62 6.21 -3.64 -7.55
N GLN A 63 6.64 -4.55 -6.69
CA GLN A 63 7.84 -5.39 -6.91
C GLN A 63 7.68 -6.30 -8.13
N ALA A 64 6.49 -6.86 -8.35
CA ALA A 64 6.19 -7.60 -9.58
C ALA A 64 6.33 -6.71 -10.82
N SER A 65 5.81 -5.48 -10.77
CA SER A 65 5.98 -4.49 -11.85
C SER A 65 7.46 -4.15 -12.07
N ALA A 66 8.26 -4.04 -11.00
CA ALA A 66 9.71 -3.85 -11.11
C ALA A 66 10.39 -5.03 -11.81
N CYS A 67 9.88 -6.24 -11.61
CA CYS A 67 10.32 -7.45 -12.32
C CYS A 67 9.72 -7.61 -13.73
N ARG A 68 8.89 -6.66 -14.20
CA ARG A 68 8.12 -6.75 -15.45
C ARG A 68 7.20 -7.97 -15.51
N LEU A 69 6.65 -8.34 -14.35
CA LEU A 69 5.74 -9.47 -14.18
C LEU A 69 4.34 -9.00 -13.82
N ALA A 70 3.34 -9.79 -14.21
CA ALA A 70 2.01 -9.67 -13.63
C ALA A 70 2.04 -10.09 -12.15
N PRO A 71 1.37 -9.35 -11.24
CA PRO A 71 1.28 -9.74 -9.84
C PRO A 71 0.52 -11.05 -9.68
N ARG A 72 1.02 -11.93 -8.79
CA ARG A 72 0.40 -13.22 -8.45
C ARG A 72 0.56 -13.54 -6.96
N SER A 73 -0.32 -14.38 -6.43
CA SER A 73 -0.37 -14.70 -5.00
C SER A 73 0.90 -15.37 -4.46
N ASP A 74 1.67 -16.06 -5.30
CA ASP A 74 2.95 -16.65 -4.91
C ASP A 74 3.96 -15.62 -4.38
N PHE A 75 3.89 -14.37 -4.82
CA PHE A 75 4.80 -13.31 -4.35
C PHE A 75 4.52 -12.87 -2.91
N ASN A 76 3.29 -13.13 -2.42
CA ASN A 76 2.88 -12.86 -1.05
C ASN A 76 1.81 -13.88 -0.61
N PRO A 77 2.22 -15.10 -0.21
CA PRO A 77 1.28 -16.17 0.10
C PRO A 77 0.44 -15.91 1.35
N VAL A 78 0.93 -15.10 2.30
CA VAL A 78 0.20 -14.77 3.52
C VAL A 78 0.08 -13.25 3.67
N LEU A 79 -1.16 -12.75 3.66
CA LEU A 79 -1.46 -11.34 3.92
C LEU A 79 -2.38 -11.22 5.13
N ILE A 80 -1.96 -10.44 6.11
CA ILE A 80 -2.73 -10.12 7.32
C ILE A 80 -3.22 -8.68 7.21
N LYS A 81 -4.54 -8.50 7.32
CA LYS A 81 -5.19 -7.17 7.23
C LYS A 81 -5.76 -6.79 8.60
N PRO A 82 -5.11 -5.90 9.35
CA PRO A 82 -5.63 -5.43 10.63
C PRO A 82 -7.01 -4.79 10.50
N GLU A 83 -7.98 -5.24 11.30
CA GLU A 83 -9.34 -4.69 11.38
C GLU A 83 -9.52 -3.84 12.65
N SER A 84 -8.84 -4.22 13.72
CA SER A 84 -8.79 -3.53 15.00
C SER A 84 -7.51 -3.89 15.76
N GLU A 85 -7.34 -3.38 16.98
CA GLU A 85 -6.20 -3.72 17.85
C GLU A 85 -6.10 -5.24 18.17
N ARG A 86 -7.22 -5.97 18.08
CA ARG A 86 -7.28 -7.38 18.50
C ARG A 86 -7.70 -8.33 17.40
N ARG A 87 -8.13 -7.84 16.25
CA ARG A 87 -8.67 -8.65 15.16
C ARG A 87 -8.04 -8.28 13.82
N ALA A 88 -7.75 -9.28 13.03
CA ALA A 88 -7.26 -9.12 11.66
C ALA A 88 -7.89 -10.17 10.72
N GLN A 89 -8.04 -9.85 9.45
CA GLN A 89 -8.41 -10.80 8.41
C GLN A 89 -7.15 -11.51 7.90
N LEU A 90 -7.20 -12.83 7.82
CA LEU A 90 -6.17 -13.65 7.21
C LEU A 90 -6.52 -13.94 5.76
N VAL A 91 -5.57 -13.69 4.87
CA VAL A 91 -5.63 -14.06 3.45
C VAL A 91 -4.47 -15.01 3.16
N VAL A 92 -4.76 -16.19 2.64
CA VAL A 92 -3.78 -17.22 2.27
C VAL A 92 -3.90 -17.52 0.78
N ASN A 93 -2.78 -17.50 0.06
CA ASN A 93 -2.74 -17.67 -1.40
C ASN A 93 -3.74 -16.79 -2.15
N GLY A 94 -3.94 -15.56 -1.62
CA GLY A 94 -4.82 -14.55 -2.17
C GLY A 94 -6.31 -14.74 -1.89
N GLN A 95 -6.70 -15.68 -1.05
CA GLN A 95 -8.09 -15.94 -0.66
C GLN A 95 -8.28 -15.77 0.85
N VAL A 96 -9.45 -15.27 1.26
CA VAL A 96 -9.77 -15.10 2.68
C VAL A 96 -9.84 -16.48 3.35
N ALA A 97 -8.98 -16.71 4.34
CA ALA A 97 -8.90 -17.94 5.11
C ALA A 97 -9.57 -17.85 6.49
N GLY A 98 -9.98 -16.63 6.90
CA GLY A 98 -10.69 -16.42 8.16
C GLY A 98 -10.28 -15.13 8.87
N SER A 99 -10.74 -14.98 10.11
CA SER A 99 -10.35 -13.91 11.03
C SER A 99 -9.39 -14.43 12.09
N LEU A 100 -8.45 -13.58 12.50
CA LEU A 100 -7.46 -13.82 13.55
C LEU A 100 -7.79 -12.95 14.75
N GLU A 101 -7.75 -13.53 15.92
CA GLU A 101 -7.64 -12.77 17.16
C GLU A 101 -6.19 -12.75 17.66
N THR A 102 -5.84 -11.79 18.51
CA THR A 102 -4.44 -11.57 18.94
C THR A 102 -3.78 -12.83 19.53
N HIS A 103 -4.54 -13.69 20.21
CA HIS A 103 -4.03 -14.93 20.81
C HIS A 103 -3.81 -16.06 19.77
N ASP A 104 -4.41 -15.97 18.60
CA ASP A 104 -4.31 -16.99 17.52
C ASP A 104 -3.13 -16.78 16.58
N PHE A 105 -2.49 -15.58 16.61
CA PHE A 105 -1.45 -15.23 15.65
C PHE A 105 -0.33 -16.27 15.54
N GLY A 106 0.12 -16.81 16.68
CA GLY A 106 1.18 -17.80 16.69
C GLY A 106 0.80 -19.14 16.08
N ARG A 107 -0.42 -19.61 16.29
CA ARG A 107 -0.92 -20.86 15.76
C ARG A 107 -1.09 -20.79 14.24
N ILE A 108 -1.74 -19.72 13.75
CA ILE A 108 -2.07 -19.58 12.33
C ILE A 108 -0.82 -19.34 11.50
N ARG A 109 0.17 -18.61 12.03
CA ARG A 109 1.46 -18.47 11.35
C ARG A 109 2.13 -19.82 11.08
N ARG A 110 2.03 -20.79 12.01
CA ARG A 110 2.53 -22.16 11.77
C ARG A 110 1.72 -22.89 10.71
N ASP A 111 0.41 -22.76 10.75
CA ASP A 111 -0.51 -23.42 9.81
C ASP A 111 -0.36 -22.84 8.37
N CYS A 112 0.10 -21.61 8.22
CA CYS A 112 0.39 -21.00 6.92
C CYS A 112 1.77 -21.36 6.34
N TRP A 113 2.64 -22.04 7.10
CA TRP A 113 4.01 -22.30 6.67
C TRP A 113 4.10 -23.16 5.40
N GLU A 114 3.24 -24.16 5.28
CA GLU A 114 3.16 -25.01 4.10
C GLU A 114 2.85 -24.20 2.83
N ALA A 115 1.88 -23.29 2.91
CA ALA A 115 1.57 -22.38 1.78
C ALA A 115 2.75 -21.48 1.40
N VAL A 116 3.55 -21.03 2.40
CA VAL A 116 4.77 -20.25 2.17
C VAL A 116 5.82 -21.08 1.44
N GLN A 117 6.07 -22.32 1.91
CA GLN A 117 7.05 -23.22 1.31
C GLN A 117 6.70 -23.58 -0.13
N GLU A 118 5.42 -23.93 -0.39
CA GLU A 118 4.96 -24.25 -1.73
C GLU A 118 5.09 -23.07 -2.70
N ALA A 119 4.69 -21.86 -2.25
CA ALA A 119 4.81 -20.66 -3.07
C ALA A 119 6.28 -20.36 -3.40
N PHE A 120 7.16 -20.43 -2.39
CA PHE A 120 8.60 -20.25 -2.61
C PHE A 120 9.19 -21.30 -3.54
N ALA A 121 8.84 -22.58 -3.39
CA ALA A 121 9.31 -23.66 -4.25
C ALA A 121 8.94 -23.44 -5.73
N ARG A 122 7.71 -22.96 -6.00
CA ARG A 122 7.29 -22.59 -7.36
C ARG A 122 8.19 -21.48 -7.92
N LEU A 123 8.42 -20.41 -7.16
CA LEU A 123 9.28 -19.31 -7.60
C LEU A 123 10.74 -19.75 -7.80
N ALA A 124 11.28 -20.53 -6.88
CA ALA A 124 12.65 -21.06 -6.96
C ALA A 124 12.89 -21.96 -8.17
N SER A 125 11.83 -22.58 -8.71
CA SER A 125 11.91 -23.39 -9.94
C SER A 125 11.80 -22.56 -11.23
N GLU A 126 11.22 -21.36 -11.16
CA GLU A 126 10.89 -20.54 -12.33
C GLU A 126 11.91 -19.44 -12.61
N PHE A 127 12.47 -18.81 -11.57
CA PHE A 127 13.35 -17.65 -11.69
C PHE A 127 14.82 -18.00 -11.57
N ASP A 128 15.68 -17.11 -12.07
CA ASP A 128 17.13 -17.21 -11.91
C ASP A 128 17.54 -16.68 -10.52
N VAL A 129 16.82 -15.63 -10.04
CA VAL A 129 17.01 -15.02 -8.72
C VAL A 129 15.65 -14.76 -8.07
N VAL A 130 15.53 -15.11 -6.79
CA VAL A 130 14.40 -14.70 -5.94
C VAL A 130 14.89 -13.70 -4.90
N ILE A 131 14.31 -12.50 -4.89
CA ILE A 131 14.61 -11.47 -3.89
C ILE A 131 13.53 -11.48 -2.83
N LEU A 132 13.94 -11.83 -1.59
CA LEU A 132 13.05 -11.96 -0.45
C LEU A 132 13.02 -10.68 0.37
N GLU A 133 11.86 -10.37 0.93
CA GLU A 133 11.66 -9.26 1.87
C GLU A 133 11.23 -9.77 3.24
N GLY A 134 11.90 -9.31 4.30
CA GLY A 134 11.48 -9.54 5.68
C GLY A 134 10.40 -8.56 6.15
N ALA A 135 9.81 -8.82 7.30
CA ALA A 135 8.84 -7.93 7.95
C ALA A 135 9.32 -7.52 9.35
N GLY A 136 9.15 -6.25 9.72
CA GLY A 136 9.63 -5.72 11.01
C GLY A 136 11.13 -5.90 11.15
N SER A 137 11.51 -6.55 12.25
CA SER A 137 12.91 -6.88 12.61
C SER A 137 13.07 -8.37 12.93
N PRO A 138 14.19 -9.01 12.56
CA PRO A 138 14.50 -10.37 13.01
C PRO A 138 14.84 -10.43 14.50
N ALA A 139 15.02 -9.28 15.16
CA ALA A 139 15.34 -9.18 16.57
C ALA A 139 14.12 -9.20 17.51
N GLU A 140 12.91 -9.48 16.97
CA GLU A 140 11.70 -9.69 17.77
C GLU A 140 11.77 -11.07 18.48
N ILE A 141 12.65 -11.17 19.48
CA ILE A 141 13.00 -12.44 20.15
C ILE A 141 11.80 -13.14 20.80
N ASN A 142 10.81 -12.37 21.23
CA ASN A 142 9.55 -12.87 21.79
C ASN A 142 8.64 -13.52 20.72
N LEU A 143 8.90 -13.31 19.43
CA LEU A 143 8.13 -13.85 18.31
C LEU A 143 8.93 -14.89 17.48
N ARG A 144 10.17 -15.21 17.88
CA ARG A 144 11.08 -16.07 17.11
C ARG A 144 10.45 -17.40 16.72
N ASP A 145 9.84 -18.11 17.67
CA ASP A 145 9.21 -19.42 17.42
C ASP A 145 8.02 -19.35 16.45
N GLN A 146 7.50 -18.15 16.21
CA GLN A 146 6.35 -17.89 15.36
C GLN A 146 6.75 -17.20 14.05
N ASP A 147 8.03 -16.89 13.89
CA ASP A 147 8.54 -16.23 12.69
C ASP A 147 8.38 -17.16 11.46
N ILE A 148 7.81 -16.63 10.40
CA ILE A 148 7.74 -17.27 9.08
C ILE A 148 8.25 -16.36 7.96
N VAL A 149 8.76 -15.16 8.32
CA VAL A 149 9.03 -14.11 7.33
C VAL A 149 10.46 -13.58 7.38
N ASN A 150 11.17 -13.74 8.48
CA ASN A 150 12.54 -13.26 8.63
C ASN A 150 13.55 -14.43 8.60
N MET A 151 14.14 -14.79 9.76
CA MET A 151 15.25 -15.76 9.75
C MET A 151 14.82 -17.18 9.42
N ARG A 152 13.61 -17.60 9.76
CA ARG A 152 13.10 -18.89 9.34
C ARG A 152 12.99 -18.98 7.82
N MET A 153 12.50 -17.91 7.16
CA MET A 153 12.44 -17.87 5.70
C MET A 153 13.83 -17.78 5.06
N ALA A 154 14.76 -17.04 5.67
CA ALA A 154 16.14 -16.98 5.21
C ALA A 154 16.80 -18.38 5.22
N GLN A 155 16.52 -19.17 6.26
CA GLN A 155 17.03 -20.57 6.36
C GLN A 155 16.39 -21.49 5.33
N GLU A 156 15.06 -21.43 5.20
CA GLU A 156 14.32 -22.22 4.18
C GLU A 156 14.83 -21.96 2.76
N ALA A 157 15.04 -20.69 2.45
CA ALA A 157 15.52 -20.28 1.12
C ALA A 157 17.03 -20.39 0.97
N CYS A 158 17.78 -20.82 2.00
CA CYS A 158 19.24 -20.71 2.04
C CYS A 158 19.73 -19.33 1.58
N ALA A 159 19.02 -18.27 1.98
CA ALA A 159 19.25 -16.92 1.47
C ALA A 159 20.31 -16.19 2.29
N PRO A 160 21.30 -15.58 1.63
CA PRO A 160 22.12 -14.55 2.25
C PRO A 160 21.25 -13.32 2.56
N VAL A 161 21.51 -12.68 3.69
CA VAL A 161 20.73 -11.57 4.24
C VAL A 161 21.54 -10.28 4.19
N LEU A 162 20.93 -9.19 3.73
CA LEU A 162 21.42 -7.84 3.93
C LEU A 162 20.50 -7.15 4.96
N LEU A 163 21.10 -6.67 6.05
CA LEU A 163 20.38 -6.01 7.14
C LEU A 163 20.36 -4.50 6.92
N VAL A 164 19.18 -3.90 6.88
CA VAL A 164 18.95 -2.46 6.60
C VAL A 164 18.66 -1.72 7.90
N GLY A 165 19.40 -0.64 8.14
CA GLY A 165 19.16 0.32 9.22
C GLY A 165 18.68 1.67 8.67
N ASP A 166 17.75 2.34 9.40
CA ASP A 166 17.27 3.68 9.12
C ASP A 166 18.04 4.70 9.98
N ILE A 167 18.78 5.61 9.31
CA ILE A 167 19.58 6.61 10.02
C ILE A 167 18.77 7.89 10.33
N ASP A 168 17.68 8.15 9.63
CA ASP A 168 16.89 9.39 9.77
C ASP A 168 16.27 9.54 11.18
N ARG A 169 16.01 8.40 11.84
CA ARG A 169 15.48 8.35 13.22
C ARG A 169 16.55 8.45 14.31
N GLY A 170 17.83 8.41 13.94
CA GLY A 170 18.94 8.31 14.87
C GLY A 170 19.18 6.89 15.41
N GLY A 171 20.38 6.64 15.98
CA GLY A 171 20.71 5.37 16.62
C GLY A 171 20.93 4.19 15.66
N VAL A 172 21.18 4.40 14.37
CA VAL A 172 21.31 3.34 13.36
C VAL A 172 22.37 2.31 13.71
N PHE A 173 23.54 2.74 14.22
CA PHE A 173 24.63 1.84 14.60
C PHE A 173 24.22 0.91 15.76
N ALA A 174 23.55 1.47 16.78
CA ALA A 174 23.02 0.67 17.88
C ALA A 174 21.94 -0.30 17.43
N ALA A 175 21.06 0.12 16.50
CA ALA A 175 20.03 -0.74 15.94
C ALA A 175 20.62 -1.91 15.14
N LEU A 176 21.63 -1.66 14.30
CA LEU A 176 22.32 -2.70 13.53
C LEU A 176 23.05 -3.68 14.44
N VAL A 177 23.91 -3.19 15.34
CA VAL A 177 24.68 -4.03 16.28
C VAL A 177 23.74 -4.77 17.21
N GLY A 178 22.73 -4.12 17.78
CA GLY A 178 21.76 -4.74 18.66
C GLY A 178 20.96 -5.86 17.97
N THR A 179 20.51 -5.62 16.74
CA THR A 179 19.83 -6.65 15.94
C THR A 179 20.72 -7.87 15.76
N LEU A 180 21.98 -7.67 15.30
CA LEU A 180 22.94 -8.75 15.10
C LEU A 180 23.26 -9.52 16.39
N THR A 181 23.36 -8.81 17.53
CA THR A 181 23.64 -9.43 18.84
C THR A 181 22.51 -10.33 19.33
N LEU A 182 21.27 -10.03 18.93
CA LEU A 182 20.08 -10.81 19.33
C LEU A 182 19.83 -12.03 18.44
N LEU A 183 20.53 -12.16 17.30
CA LEU A 183 20.43 -13.34 16.44
C LEU A 183 21.20 -14.52 17.05
N GLU A 184 20.67 -15.72 16.85
CA GLU A 184 21.39 -16.95 17.18
C GLU A 184 22.56 -17.18 16.19
N PRO A 185 23.61 -17.92 16.59
CA PRO A 185 24.77 -18.16 15.73
C PRO A 185 24.43 -18.77 14.35
N TYR A 186 23.43 -19.63 14.30
CA TYR A 186 22.97 -20.24 13.04
C TYR A 186 22.16 -19.28 12.16
N GLU A 187 21.55 -18.24 12.74
CA GLU A 187 20.86 -17.15 12.02
C GLU A 187 21.88 -16.14 11.52
N TRP A 188 22.80 -15.78 12.40
CA TRP A 188 23.82 -14.76 12.14
C TRP A 188 24.66 -15.09 10.89
N ARG A 189 24.98 -16.36 10.63
CA ARG A 189 25.75 -16.80 9.45
C ARG A 189 25.08 -16.43 8.12
N HIS A 190 23.76 -16.21 8.08
CA HIS A 190 23.07 -15.76 6.89
C HIS A 190 23.35 -14.28 6.58
N VAL A 191 23.65 -13.46 7.57
CA VAL A 191 23.90 -12.03 7.35
C VAL A 191 25.25 -11.83 6.68
N LYS A 192 25.26 -11.22 5.51
CA LYS A 192 26.46 -11.03 4.66
C LYS A 192 26.87 -9.58 4.53
N GLY A 193 26.05 -8.64 4.99
CA GLY A 193 26.34 -7.22 4.95
C GLY A 193 25.23 -6.39 5.50
N VAL A 194 25.50 -5.10 5.63
CA VAL A 194 24.54 -4.11 6.10
C VAL A 194 24.34 -3.00 5.07
N LEU A 195 23.16 -2.36 5.10
CA LEU A 195 22.84 -1.16 4.34
C LEU A 195 22.35 -0.09 5.31
N ILE A 196 22.81 1.13 5.15
CA ILE A 196 22.30 2.31 5.87
C ILE A 196 21.40 3.08 4.94
N ASN A 197 20.15 3.28 5.31
CA ASN A 197 19.16 3.93 4.46
C ASN A 197 18.70 5.26 5.04
N LYS A 198 18.13 6.12 4.18
CA LYS A 198 17.56 7.44 4.49
C LYS A 198 18.58 8.43 5.05
N PHE A 199 19.80 8.35 4.59
CA PHE A 199 20.86 9.27 5.00
C PHE A 199 20.58 10.70 4.54
N ARG A 200 20.82 11.66 5.43
CA ARG A 200 20.77 13.10 5.15
C ARG A 200 22.09 13.74 5.55
N GLY A 201 22.67 14.52 4.68
CA GLY A 201 23.90 15.26 4.94
C GLY A 201 25.09 14.82 4.10
N ASP A 202 26.30 15.11 4.56
CA ASP A 202 27.55 14.76 3.89
C ASP A 202 27.98 13.33 4.24
N PRO A 203 28.06 12.41 3.26
CA PRO A 203 28.51 11.04 3.47
C PRO A 203 29.90 10.92 4.10
N ALA A 204 30.78 11.91 3.87
CA ALA A 204 32.13 11.90 4.44
C ALA A 204 32.12 11.89 5.98
N LEU A 205 31.12 12.54 6.59
CA LEU A 205 30.94 12.53 8.04
C LEU A 205 30.54 11.18 8.63
N LEU A 206 29.92 10.31 7.80
CA LEU A 206 29.48 8.98 8.23
C LEU A 206 30.60 7.93 8.11
N THR A 207 31.58 8.15 7.25
CA THR A 207 32.65 7.19 6.94
C THR A 207 33.34 6.61 8.18
N PRO A 208 33.76 7.39 9.20
CA PRO A 208 34.37 6.82 10.41
C PRO A 208 33.41 5.89 11.17
N GLY A 209 32.13 6.24 11.24
CA GLY A 209 31.12 5.40 11.89
C GLY A 209 30.90 4.08 11.17
N VAL A 210 30.89 4.09 9.83
CA VAL A 210 30.80 2.89 9.00
C VAL A 210 32.01 1.97 9.26
N GLN A 211 33.25 2.53 9.25
CA GLN A 211 34.45 1.77 9.55
C GLN A 211 34.43 1.11 10.95
N MET A 212 33.91 1.85 11.95
CA MET A 212 33.74 1.30 13.30
C MET A 212 32.70 0.16 13.33
N LEU A 213 31.59 0.33 12.60
CA LEU A 213 30.56 -0.72 12.48
C LEU A 213 31.13 -2.00 11.84
N GLU A 214 31.86 -1.87 10.74
CA GLU A 214 32.52 -2.98 10.05
C GLU A 214 33.55 -3.68 10.93
N ALA A 215 34.39 -2.92 11.65
CA ALA A 215 35.35 -3.45 12.59
C ALA A 215 34.69 -4.21 13.75
N GLN A 216 33.56 -3.72 14.25
CA GLN A 216 32.84 -4.33 15.37
C GLN A 216 32.06 -5.59 14.96
N THR A 217 31.46 -5.58 13.76
CA THR A 217 30.57 -6.66 13.32
C THR A 217 31.26 -7.66 12.40
N GLY A 218 32.38 -7.30 11.79
CA GLY A 218 33.01 -8.09 10.74
C GLY A 218 32.21 -8.17 9.43
N LEU A 219 31.14 -7.38 9.31
CA LEU A 219 30.27 -7.34 8.12
C LEU A 219 30.54 -6.06 7.30
N PRO A 220 30.60 -6.15 5.96
CA PRO A 220 30.76 -4.97 5.11
C PRO A 220 29.47 -4.12 5.10
N CYS A 221 29.63 -2.80 5.04
CA CYS A 221 28.56 -1.88 4.71
C CYS A 221 28.49 -1.74 3.18
N LEU A 222 27.49 -2.36 2.57
CA LEU A 222 27.33 -2.43 1.12
C LEU A 222 26.63 -1.22 0.50
N GLY A 223 26.38 -0.19 1.31
CA GLY A 223 25.86 1.07 0.80
C GLY A 223 25.26 1.96 1.86
N VAL A 224 25.34 3.26 1.57
CA VAL A 224 24.64 4.33 2.31
C VAL A 224 23.71 5.04 1.35
N VAL A 225 22.44 4.74 1.43
CA VAL A 225 21.41 5.24 0.52
C VAL A 225 20.82 6.53 1.09
N PRO A 226 20.90 7.66 0.34
CA PRO A 226 20.32 8.92 0.79
C PRO A 226 18.81 8.86 0.94
N HIS A 227 18.27 9.77 1.75
CA HIS A 227 16.84 10.00 1.82
C HIS A 227 16.32 10.55 0.48
N TRP A 228 15.42 9.81 -0.14
CA TRP A 228 14.76 10.26 -1.36
C TRP A 228 13.40 10.91 -1.04
N GLY A 229 13.35 12.25 -1.08
CA GLY A 229 12.15 13.01 -0.73
C GLY A 229 11.04 13.02 -1.79
N ASP A 230 11.40 12.77 -3.05
CA ASP A 230 10.48 12.82 -4.21
C ASP A 230 10.17 11.42 -4.79
N LEU A 231 10.19 10.39 -3.94
CA LEU A 231 9.87 9.03 -4.36
C LEU A 231 8.40 8.95 -4.83
N LYS A 232 8.22 8.62 -6.12
CA LYS A 232 6.90 8.51 -6.75
C LYS A 232 6.43 7.07 -6.94
N VAL A 233 7.20 6.12 -6.44
CA VAL A 233 6.79 4.71 -6.39
C VAL A 233 5.80 4.51 -5.24
N PRO A 234 4.67 3.81 -5.46
CA PRO A 234 3.70 3.53 -4.40
C PRO A 234 4.33 2.88 -3.19
N GLN A 235 4.02 3.40 -1.99
CA GLN A 235 4.56 2.89 -0.72
C GLN A 235 3.57 1.93 -0.06
N GLU A 236 4.10 1.00 0.74
CA GLU A 236 3.30 0.00 1.43
C GLU A 236 2.60 0.56 2.66
N ASP A 237 3.24 1.50 3.35
CA ASP A 237 2.87 1.89 4.71
C ASP A 237 2.22 3.27 4.79
N SER A 238 1.25 3.40 5.68
CA SER A 238 0.56 4.65 6.03
C SER A 238 1.46 5.72 6.65
N VAL A 239 2.74 5.43 6.92
CA VAL A 239 3.71 6.43 7.42
C VAL A 239 3.93 7.56 6.42
N GLY A 240 3.72 7.32 5.12
CA GLY A 240 3.62 8.39 4.13
C GLY A 240 2.45 9.34 4.40
N TRP A 241 1.36 8.86 4.98
CA TRP A 241 0.15 9.61 5.27
C TRP A 241 0.39 10.81 6.20
N ASP A 242 1.13 10.64 7.29
CA ASP A 242 1.47 11.71 8.22
C ASP A 242 2.35 12.79 7.60
N SER A 243 3.11 12.45 6.56
CA SER A 243 4.00 13.38 5.84
C SER A 243 3.30 14.16 4.72
N TRP A 244 2.15 13.71 4.23
CA TRP A 244 1.46 14.34 3.10
C TRP A 244 0.90 15.72 3.41
N SER A 245 0.51 15.97 4.65
CA SER A 245 0.02 17.28 5.10
C SER A 245 1.08 18.39 5.03
N VAL A 246 2.35 18.05 4.87
CA VAL A 246 3.49 18.97 4.88
C VAL A 246 3.82 19.50 3.48
N ARG A 247 3.37 18.84 2.41
CA ARG A 247 3.66 19.30 1.05
C ARG A 247 2.95 20.62 0.75
N VAL A 248 3.73 21.62 0.38
CA VAL A 248 3.20 22.88 -0.16
C VAL A 248 3.02 22.69 -1.68
N PRO A 249 1.83 22.95 -2.23
CA PRO A 249 1.61 22.92 -3.67
C PRO A 249 2.56 23.87 -4.40
N GLN A 250 2.94 23.52 -5.61
CA GLN A 250 3.81 24.36 -6.44
C GLN A 250 3.10 25.62 -6.95
N ARG A 251 1.75 25.62 -6.93
CA ARG A 251 0.92 26.72 -7.41
C ARG A 251 0.21 27.44 -6.27
N THR A 252 0.02 28.73 -6.44
CA THR A 252 -0.76 29.57 -5.52
C THR A 252 -2.27 29.33 -5.64
N ASP A 253 -2.75 28.96 -6.83
CA ASP A 253 -4.14 28.58 -7.15
C ASP A 253 -4.34 27.06 -6.95
N ALA A 254 -4.01 26.56 -5.78
CA ALA A 254 -4.10 25.14 -5.45
C ALA A 254 -5.41 24.81 -4.75
N LEU A 255 -6.04 23.73 -5.20
CA LEU A 255 -7.20 23.10 -4.58
C LEU A 255 -6.82 22.46 -3.24
N THR A 256 -7.68 22.61 -2.23
CA THR A 256 -7.51 21.95 -0.95
C THR A 256 -8.51 20.81 -0.83
N ILE A 257 -8.01 19.57 -0.84
CA ILE A 257 -8.81 18.36 -0.73
C ILE A 257 -8.58 17.74 0.65
N GLY A 258 -9.64 17.64 1.44
CA GLY A 258 -9.63 16.95 2.72
C GLY A 258 -9.79 15.45 2.51
N VAL A 259 -9.06 14.65 3.28
CA VAL A 259 -9.29 13.20 3.40
C VAL A 259 -9.65 12.91 4.85
N ALA A 260 -10.79 12.28 5.07
CA ALA A 260 -11.26 11.91 6.40
C ALA A 260 -10.31 10.88 7.03
N ASP A 261 -9.74 11.23 8.17
CA ASP A 261 -8.86 10.38 8.96
C ASP A 261 -9.72 9.48 9.86
N VAL A 262 -10.20 8.40 9.28
CA VAL A 262 -11.05 7.41 9.95
C VAL A 262 -10.22 6.20 10.40
N PRO A 263 -10.68 5.43 11.40
CA PRO A 263 -9.99 4.20 11.82
C PRO A 263 -9.83 3.19 10.69
N ALA A 264 -8.71 2.48 10.68
CA ALA A 264 -8.40 1.38 9.76
C ALA A 264 -8.57 1.74 8.27
N ILE A 265 -8.08 2.94 7.86
CA ILE A 265 -8.03 3.30 6.44
C ILE A 265 -7.36 2.18 5.66
N SER A 266 -7.96 1.82 4.53
CA SER A 266 -7.41 0.87 3.57
C SER A 266 -7.19 1.54 2.21
N ASN A 267 -6.17 1.04 1.48
CA ASN A 267 -5.84 1.54 0.12
C ASN A 267 -5.62 3.07 0.07
N PHE A 268 -4.86 3.62 1.00
CA PHE A 268 -4.52 5.06 0.98
C PHE A 268 -3.79 5.47 -0.30
N THR A 269 -3.27 4.52 -1.07
CA THR A 269 -2.71 4.74 -2.42
C THR A 269 -3.70 5.37 -3.39
N ASP A 270 -5.01 5.27 -3.13
CA ASP A 270 -6.04 5.96 -3.91
C ASP A 270 -5.86 7.48 -3.99
N PHE A 271 -5.11 8.06 -3.03
CA PHE A 271 -4.88 9.51 -2.96
C PHE A 271 -3.51 9.91 -3.50
N GLU A 272 -2.61 8.98 -3.78
CA GLU A 272 -1.25 9.28 -4.23
C GLU A 272 -1.21 10.07 -5.54
N ALA A 273 -2.10 9.71 -6.47
CA ALA A 273 -2.20 10.41 -7.74
C ALA A 273 -2.67 11.87 -7.58
N LEU A 274 -3.58 12.15 -6.63
CA LEU A 274 -3.98 13.50 -6.26
C LEU A 274 -2.85 14.27 -5.57
N TYR A 275 -2.12 13.60 -4.67
CA TYR A 275 -0.97 14.22 -3.98
C TYR A 275 0.13 14.68 -4.93
N ARG A 276 0.29 14.01 -6.08
CA ARG A 276 1.31 14.34 -7.09
C ARG A 276 0.93 15.53 -7.95
N GLU A 277 -0.34 15.91 -8.00
CA GLU A 277 -0.79 17.05 -8.81
C GLU A 277 -0.20 18.37 -8.30
N PRO A 278 0.31 19.25 -9.18
CA PRO A 278 0.99 20.48 -8.78
C PRO A 278 0.05 21.53 -8.17
N ASP A 279 -1.25 21.38 -8.44
CA ASP A 279 -2.32 22.27 -8.00
C ASP A 279 -3.21 21.65 -6.93
N VAL A 280 -2.75 20.62 -6.21
CA VAL A 280 -3.50 19.96 -5.14
C VAL A 280 -2.73 20.01 -3.83
N ARG A 281 -3.43 20.39 -2.76
CA ARG A 281 -3.03 20.23 -1.37
C ARG A 281 -3.93 19.20 -0.73
N LEU A 282 -3.39 18.04 -0.35
CA LEU A 282 -4.10 17.08 0.48
C LEU A 282 -3.99 17.45 1.96
N VAL A 283 -5.07 17.29 2.68
CA VAL A 283 -5.15 17.59 4.13
C VAL A 283 -5.86 16.44 4.84
N GLN A 284 -5.19 15.88 5.82
CA GLN A 284 -5.78 14.91 6.72
C GLN A 284 -6.75 15.60 7.70
N LEU A 285 -7.96 15.06 7.88
CA LEU A 285 -8.99 15.64 8.71
C LEU A 285 -9.50 14.64 9.75
N SER A 286 -9.13 14.84 10.99
CA SER A 286 -9.59 14.02 12.13
C SER A 286 -10.84 14.60 12.83
N GLY A 287 -11.44 15.67 12.29
CA GLY A 287 -12.61 16.31 12.86
C GLY A 287 -13.00 17.64 12.18
N ILE A 288 -13.78 18.44 12.87
CA ILE A 288 -14.23 19.77 12.40
C ILE A 288 -13.01 20.66 12.13
N THR A 289 -13.08 21.41 11.05
CA THR A 289 -12.01 22.33 10.62
C THR A 289 -12.63 23.63 10.10
N ASP A 290 -11.97 24.77 10.33
CA ASP A 290 -12.35 26.07 9.73
C ASP A 290 -11.71 26.26 8.34
N ARG A 291 -10.87 25.31 7.92
CA ARG A 291 -10.21 25.37 6.61
C ARG A 291 -11.23 25.23 5.50
N GLN A 292 -11.13 26.09 4.50
CA GLN A 292 -11.93 25.97 3.28
C GLN A 292 -11.43 24.80 2.45
N LEU A 293 -12.31 23.87 2.13
CA LEU A 293 -12.05 22.69 1.31
C LEU A 293 -12.80 22.79 -0.01
N ASP A 294 -12.15 22.35 -1.07
CA ASP A 294 -12.76 22.20 -2.41
C ASP A 294 -13.38 20.81 -2.59
N ALA A 295 -12.85 19.82 -1.88
CA ALA A 295 -13.46 18.49 -1.80
C ALA A 295 -13.15 17.83 -0.45
N LEU A 296 -13.99 16.85 -0.08
CA LEU A 296 -13.77 15.94 1.04
C LEU A 296 -13.91 14.51 0.56
N ILE A 297 -12.90 13.68 0.86
CA ILE A 297 -12.89 12.25 0.52
C ILE A 297 -13.08 11.44 1.81
N PHE A 298 -14.08 10.56 1.81
CA PHE A 298 -14.21 9.47 2.77
C PHE A 298 -13.51 8.25 2.18
N PRO A 299 -12.41 7.78 2.79
CA PRO A 299 -11.58 6.70 2.25
C PRO A 299 -12.23 5.34 2.43
N GLY A 300 -11.63 4.33 1.78
CA GLY A 300 -11.84 2.94 2.12
C GLY A 300 -11.38 2.63 3.54
N THR A 301 -12.07 1.72 4.20
CA THR A 301 -11.75 1.28 5.57
C THR A 301 -12.05 -0.20 5.73
N LYS A 302 -11.34 -0.87 6.65
CA LYS A 302 -11.56 -2.27 6.99
C LYS A 302 -12.73 -2.49 7.96
N ASN A 303 -13.23 -1.43 8.58
CA ASN A 303 -14.41 -1.48 9.43
C ASN A 303 -15.26 -0.23 9.20
N THR A 304 -16.18 -0.33 8.26
CA THR A 304 -17.04 0.77 7.84
C THR A 304 -17.96 1.24 8.96
N ALA A 305 -18.48 0.32 9.77
CA ALA A 305 -19.36 0.65 10.90
C ALA A 305 -18.64 1.51 11.96
N GLN A 306 -17.41 1.15 12.31
CA GLN A 306 -16.60 1.93 13.26
C GLN A 306 -16.19 3.28 12.67
N ALA A 307 -15.79 3.31 11.39
CA ALA A 307 -15.41 4.53 10.70
C ALA A 307 -16.57 5.52 10.59
N LEU A 308 -17.78 5.03 10.30
CA LEU A 308 -19.01 5.85 10.26
C LEU A 308 -19.33 6.47 11.61
N LYS A 309 -19.30 5.69 12.69
CA LYS A 309 -19.49 6.17 14.06
C LYS A 309 -18.45 7.23 14.43
N PHE A 310 -17.19 6.97 14.12
CA PHE A 310 -16.10 7.93 14.33
C PHE A 310 -16.33 9.23 13.56
N ALA A 311 -16.65 9.15 12.27
CA ALA A 311 -16.89 10.31 11.43
C ALA A 311 -18.01 11.21 11.97
N LYS A 312 -19.12 10.62 12.44
CA LYS A 312 -20.23 11.36 13.06
C LYS A 312 -19.82 12.01 14.39
N VAL A 313 -19.13 11.28 15.27
CA VAL A 313 -18.66 11.82 16.57
C VAL A 313 -17.68 12.98 16.37
N ARG A 314 -16.84 12.91 15.34
CA ARG A 314 -15.85 13.95 14.99
C ARG A 314 -16.44 15.10 14.16
N GLY A 315 -17.71 15.04 13.77
CA GLY A 315 -18.40 16.08 13.00
C GLY A 315 -17.96 16.17 11.54
N LEU A 316 -17.39 15.09 10.98
CA LEU A 316 -16.98 15.03 9.57
C LEU A 316 -18.18 15.08 8.62
N ASP A 317 -19.38 14.64 9.07
CA ASP A 317 -20.65 14.82 8.37
C ASP A 317 -21.02 16.30 8.20
N GLN A 318 -20.77 17.14 9.23
CA GLN A 318 -20.97 18.58 9.16
C GLN A 318 -19.97 19.25 8.23
N VAL A 319 -18.72 18.78 8.23
CA VAL A 319 -17.70 19.24 7.28
C VAL A 319 -18.14 18.93 5.85
N ALA A 320 -18.63 17.70 5.57
CA ALA A 320 -19.13 17.31 4.25
C ALA A 320 -20.28 18.23 3.77
N LYS A 321 -21.27 18.47 4.63
CA LYS A 321 -22.39 19.37 4.32
C LYS A 321 -21.91 20.80 4.02
N ARG A 322 -20.92 21.30 4.77
CA ARG A 322 -20.34 22.62 4.54
C ARG A 322 -19.55 22.69 3.23
N VAL A 323 -18.80 21.64 2.87
CA VAL A 323 -18.10 21.54 1.59
C VAL A 323 -19.09 21.65 0.43
N LEU A 324 -20.19 20.90 0.48
CA LEU A 324 -21.26 20.95 -0.53
C LEU A 324 -21.96 22.33 -0.59
N ALA A 325 -22.24 22.93 0.57
CA ALA A 325 -22.85 24.28 0.63
C ALA A 325 -21.95 25.34 0.00
N ASN A 326 -20.62 25.16 0.03
CA ASN A 326 -19.65 26.06 -0.58
C ASN A 326 -19.31 25.72 -2.05
N GLY A 327 -20.08 24.82 -2.69
CA GLY A 327 -19.87 24.44 -4.10
C GLY A 327 -18.78 23.41 -4.33
N GLY A 328 -18.24 22.81 -3.28
CA GLY A 328 -17.25 21.72 -3.35
C GLY A 328 -17.90 20.36 -3.62
N ALA A 329 -17.06 19.30 -3.58
CA ALA A 329 -17.48 17.93 -3.83
C ALA A 329 -17.19 17.00 -2.63
N VAL A 330 -17.98 15.91 -2.52
CA VAL A 330 -17.77 14.85 -1.52
C VAL A 330 -17.64 13.53 -2.25
N ILE A 331 -16.60 12.77 -1.92
CA ILE A 331 -16.25 11.50 -2.58
C ILE A 331 -16.21 10.40 -1.53
N GLY A 332 -16.81 9.25 -1.81
CA GLY A 332 -16.69 8.04 -1.01
C GLY A 332 -16.02 6.92 -1.82
N LEU A 333 -14.95 6.34 -1.27
CA LEU A 333 -14.27 5.21 -1.88
C LEU A 333 -14.49 3.96 -1.03
N CYS A 334 -14.98 2.87 -1.61
CA CYS A 334 -15.22 1.58 -0.96
C CYS A 334 -16.06 1.75 0.34
N GLY A 335 -15.49 1.55 1.54
CA GLY A 335 -16.17 1.83 2.79
C GLY A 335 -16.68 3.26 2.90
N GLY A 336 -15.96 4.24 2.33
CA GLY A 336 -16.41 5.62 2.22
C GLY A 336 -17.69 5.75 1.40
N TYR A 337 -17.82 5.02 0.30
CA TYR A 337 -19.05 4.99 -0.49
C TYR A 337 -20.24 4.47 0.33
N GLN A 338 -20.02 3.37 1.06
CA GLN A 338 -21.03 2.81 1.96
C GLN A 338 -21.47 3.82 3.03
N MET A 339 -20.50 4.56 3.62
CA MET A 339 -20.80 5.61 4.61
C MET A 339 -21.63 6.75 4.06
N LEU A 340 -21.47 7.15 2.78
CA LEU A 340 -22.24 8.22 2.16
C LEU A 340 -23.72 7.89 1.99
N GLY A 341 -24.10 6.62 2.03
CA GLY A 341 -25.47 6.13 1.86
C GLY A 341 -26.43 6.60 2.95
N VAL A 342 -27.70 6.28 2.75
CA VAL A 342 -28.78 6.53 3.73
C VAL A 342 -28.66 5.56 4.89
N ARG A 343 -28.41 4.27 4.60
CA ARG A 343 -28.33 3.19 5.61
C ARG A 343 -27.30 2.13 5.23
N ILE A 344 -26.75 1.51 6.28
CA ILE A 344 -25.96 0.29 6.20
C ILE A 344 -26.68 -0.79 7.01
N LEU A 345 -26.98 -1.91 6.39
CA LEU A 345 -27.62 -3.08 6.99
C LEU A 345 -26.58 -4.15 7.28
N ASP A 346 -26.54 -4.68 8.48
CA ASP A 346 -25.64 -5.75 8.91
C ASP A 346 -26.40 -6.84 9.70
N PRO A 347 -27.40 -7.51 9.07
CA PRO A 347 -28.20 -8.52 9.76
C PRO A 347 -27.38 -9.75 10.18
N GLY A 348 -26.22 -9.96 9.55
CA GLY A 348 -25.31 -11.06 9.85
C GLY A 348 -24.23 -10.74 10.89
N GLY A 349 -24.15 -9.50 11.38
CA GLY A 349 -23.10 -9.08 12.33
C GLY A 349 -21.67 -9.19 11.77
N ILE A 350 -21.48 -8.87 10.50
CA ILE A 350 -20.21 -9.03 9.78
C ILE A 350 -19.18 -8.01 10.26
N GLU A 351 -19.58 -6.74 10.37
CA GLU A 351 -18.72 -5.65 10.84
C GLU A 351 -19.23 -5.00 12.15
N SER A 352 -20.51 -5.14 12.47
CA SER A 352 -21.14 -4.47 13.59
C SER A 352 -22.07 -5.39 14.39
N THR A 353 -22.25 -5.12 15.67
CA THR A 353 -23.30 -5.71 16.50
C THR A 353 -24.67 -5.06 16.24
N ASP A 354 -24.68 -3.86 15.65
CA ASP A 354 -25.91 -3.16 15.32
C ASP A 354 -26.39 -3.65 13.95
N PRO A 355 -27.62 -4.19 13.83
CA PRO A 355 -28.11 -4.77 12.58
C PRO A 355 -28.40 -3.71 11.51
N GLU A 356 -28.51 -2.46 11.90
CA GLU A 356 -28.73 -1.31 11.02
C GLU A 356 -27.99 -0.08 11.56
N LEU A 357 -27.34 0.66 10.66
CA LEU A 357 -26.65 1.91 10.93
C LEU A 357 -27.17 2.99 9.98
N GLU A 358 -27.54 4.15 10.52
CA GLU A 358 -27.83 5.32 9.70
C GLU A 358 -26.54 5.84 9.06
N GLY A 359 -26.50 5.97 7.74
CA GLY A 359 -25.38 6.53 6.99
C GLY A 359 -25.23 8.04 7.15
N LEU A 360 -24.44 8.65 6.26
CA LEU A 360 -24.29 10.12 6.21
C LEU A 360 -25.44 10.81 5.43
N GLY A 361 -26.25 10.03 4.69
CA GLY A 361 -27.42 10.51 3.97
C GLY A 361 -27.10 11.48 2.82
N LEU A 362 -25.92 11.35 2.21
CA LEU A 362 -25.45 12.21 1.13
C LEU A 362 -25.70 11.61 -0.27
N LEU A 363 -25.90 10.28 -0.36
CA LEU A 363 -26.30 9.55 -1.56
C LEU A 363 -27.53 8.70 -1.26
N ASP A 364 -28.47 8.62 -2.21
CA ASP A 364 -29.63 7.74 -2.13
C ASP A 364 -29.24 6.30 -2.45
N VAL A 365 -28.50 5.69 -1.53
CA VAL A 365 -28.05 4.29 -1.62
C VAL A 365 -28.18 3.61 -0.26
N VAL A 366 -28.42 2.29 -0.30
CA VAL A 366 -28.45 1.42 0.88
C VAL A 366 -27.48 0.27 0.67
N THR A 367 -26.58 0.07 1.63
CA THR A 367 -25.63 -1.03 1.60
C THR A 367 -26.05 -2.12 2.57
N GLU A 368 -26.00 -3.38 2.16
CA GLU A 368 -26.16 -4.56 3.01
C GLU A 368 -24.84 -5.33 3.03
N PHE A 369 -24.28 -5.57 4.22
CA PHE A 369 -23.11 -6.42 4.36
C PHE A 369 -23.48 -7.89 4.11
N VAL A 370 -22.68 -8.55 3.28
CA VAL A 370 -22.81 -9.96 2.92
C VAL A 370 -21.46 -10.68 3.14
N PRO A 371 -21.47 -11.98 3.48
CA PRO A 371 -20.23 -12.73 3.73
C PRO A 371 -19.33 -12.84 2.50
N GLU A 372 -19.92 -12.79 1.31
CA GLU A 372 -19.20 -12.90 0.05
C GLU A 372 -18.36 -11.66 -0.22
N LYS A 373 -17.05 -11.84 -0.31
CA LYS A 373 -16.11 -10.79 -0.68
C LYS A 373 -15.98 -10.71 -2.20
N VAL A 374 -16.17 -9.51 -2.73
CA VAL A 374 -15.83 -9.20 -4.13
C VAL A 374 -14.34 -8.89 -4.20
N THR A 375 -13.63 -9.49 -5.15
CA THR A 375 -12.21 -9.23 -5.43
C THR A 375 -12.01 -9.35 -6.93
N LEU A 376 -12.06 -8.23 -7.65
CA LEU A 376 -12.11 -8.18 -9.11
C LEU A 376 -11.24 -7.03 -9.64
N ARG A 377 -10.54 -7.26 -10.75
CA ARG A 377 -10.02 -6.19 -11.59
C ARG A 377 -11.11 -5.72 -12.54
N VAL A 378 -11.14 -4.42 -12.76
CA VAL A 378 -12.17 -3.80 -13.61
C VAL A 378 -11.54 -2.77 -14.53
N ALA A 379 -12.11 -2.68 -15.73
CA ALA A 379 -11.85 -1.61 -16.67
C ALA A 379 -13.18 -1.07 -17.23
N GLY A 380 -13.24 0.20 -17.56
CA GLY A 380 -14.46 0.81 -18.05
C GLY A 380 -14.33 2.29 -18.34
N ILE A 381 -15.45 3.01 -18.24
CA ILE A 381 -15.51 4.43 -18.48
C ILE A 381 -16.33 5.16 -17.40
N HIS A 382 -15.95 6.39 -17.13
CA HIS A 382 -16.79 7.33 -16.40
C HIS A 382 -17.94 7.78 -17.32
N ARG A 383 -19.20 7.51 -16.91
CA ARG A 383 -20.36 7.63 -17.80
C ARG A 383 -20.61 9.03 -18.34
N GLU A 384 -20.37 10.05 -17.54
CA GLU A 384 -20.63 11.43 -17.96
C GLU A 384 -19.56 11.95 -18.93
N THR A 385 -18.29 11.61 -18.71
CA THR A 385 -17.18 12.21 -19.48
C THR A 385 -16.58 11.27 -20.53
N GLY A 386 -16.91 9.98 -20.50
CA GLY A 386 -16.27 8.95 -21.33
C GLY A 386 -14.81 8.67 -20.97
N CYS A 387 -14.28 9.24 -19.88
CA CYS A 387 -12.91 9.01 -19.48
C CYS A 387 -12.69 7.52 -19.13
N PRO A 388 -11.62 6.89 -19.68
CA PRO A 388 -11.33 5.52 -19.36
C PRO A 388 -10.88 5.39 -17.90
N ILE A 389 -11.31 4.30 -17.27
CA ILE A 389 -10.99 3.92 -15.88
C ILE A 389 -10.47 2.50 -15.86
N GLU A 390 -9.40 2.28 -15.12
CA GLU A 390 -8.90 0.97 -14.75
C GLU A 390 -8.72 0.94 -13.24
N GLY A 391 -9.03 -0.20 -12.61
CA GLY A 391 -8.91 -0.33 -11.16
C GLY A 391 -9.27 -1.72 -10.68
N TYR A 392 -9.65 -1.80 -9.42
CA TYR A 392 -10.06 -3.05 -8.80
C TYR A 392 -11.08 -2.80 -7.70
N GLU A 393 -11.90 -3.81 -7.42
CA GLU A 393 -12.87 -3.83 -6.33
C GLU A 393 -12.42 -4.85 -5.28
N VAL A 394 -12.41 -4.45 -4.01
CA VAL A 394 -12.14 -5.33 -2.86
C VAL A 394 -13.07 -4.91 -1.74
N HIS A 395 -14.25 -5.49 -1.65
CA HIS A 395 -15.23 -5.10 -0.65
C HIS A 395 -16.12 -6.27 -0.21
N MET A 396 -16.77 -6.08 0.93
CA MET A 396 -17.93 -6.87 1.39
C MET A 396 -19.13 -5.95 1.42
N GLY A 397 -20.26 -6.47 0.98
CA GLY A 397 -21.51 -5.72 0.92
C GLY A 397 -22.01 -5.46 -0.49
N ARG A 398 -23.33 -5.33 -0.59
CA ARG A 398 -24.08 -5.04 -1.82
C ARG A 398 -24.78 -3.72 -1.66
N THR A 399 -24.54 -2.78 -2.57
CA THR A 399 -25.18 -1.47 -2.54
C THR A 399 -26.32 -1.41 -3.56
N CYS A 400 -27.52 -1.12 -3.06
CA CYS A 400 -28.68 -0.84 -3.86
C CYS A 400 -28.80 0.66 -4.07
N VAL A 401 -29.01 1.06 -5.33
CA VAL A 401 -29.06 2.45 -5.79
C VAL A 401 -30.52 2.89 -5.90
N GLY A 402 -30.87 3.99 -5.24
CA GLY A 402 -32.19 4.59 -5.30
C GLY A 402 -32.39 5.48 -6.54
N ASN A 403 -33.55 6.15 -6.59
CA ASN A 403 -33.91 7.01 -7.75
C ASN A 403 -33.27 8.42 -7.68
N GLY A 404 -32.71 8.81 -6.56
CA GLY A 404 -32.08 10.13 -6.33
C GLY A 404 -30.66 10.26 -6.85
N VAL A 405 -30.12 9.25 -7.51
CA VAL A 405 -28.76 9.21 -8.00
C VAL A 405 -28.68 8.55 -9.38
N VAL A 406 -27.58 8.75 -10.09
CA VAL A 406 -27.28 8.08 -11.36
C VAL A 406 -25.99 7.25 -11.25
N PRO A 407 -25.84 6.18 -12.06
CA PRO A 407 -24.61 5.39 -12.04
C PRO A 407 -23.39 6.22 -12.42
N LEU A 408 -22.28 6.03 -11.69
CA LEU A 408 -21.03 6.77 -11.91
C LEU A 408 -20.22 6.19 -13.06
N LEU A 409 -20.05 4.86 -13.06
CA LEU A 409 -19.20 4.14 -14.00
C LEU A 409 -19.98 3.11 -14.81
N GLU A 410 -19.45 2.78 -15.97
CA GLU A 410 -19.77 1.56 -16.70
C GLU A 410 -18.49 0.75 -16.78
N ILE A 411 -18.45 -0.39 -16.10
CA ILE A 411 -17.25 -1.22 -15.92
C ILE A 411 -17.50 -2.65 -16.36
N ARG A 412 -16.41 -3.35 -16.63
CA ARG A 412 -16.36 -4.77 -16.91
C ARG A 412 -15.22 -5.40 -16.11
N ALA A 413 -15.49 -6.49 -15.45
CA ALA A 413 -14.44 -7.27 -14.80
C ALA A 413 -13.64 -8.09 -15.82
N ASP A 414 -12.39 -8.40 -15.51
CA ASP A 414 -11.54 -9.25 -16.35
C ASP A 414 -12.22 -10.62 -16.55
N GLY A 415 -12.39 -11.02 -17.82
CA GLY A 415 -13.05 -12.28 -18.20
C GLY A 415 -14.58 -12.24 -18.28
N GLU A 416 -15.26 -11.17 -17.89
CA GLU A 416 -16.71 -11.05 -18.03
C GLU A 416 -17.08 -10.53 -19.43
N PRO A 417 -18.11 -11.16 -20.08
CA PRO A 417 -18.52 -10.73 -21.41
C PRO A 417 -19.38 -9.47 -21.42
N VAL A 418 -20.05 -9.14 -20.30
CA VAL A 418 -21.03 -8.04 -20.21
C VAL A 418 -20.58 -7.03 -19.17
N GLY A 419 -20.62 -5.75 -19.53
CA GLY A 419 -20.39 -4.66 -18.60
C GLY A 419 -21.58 -4.44 -17.65
N ARG A 420 -21.30 -3.83 -16.49
CA ARG A 420 -22.30 -3.41 -15.50
C ARG A 420 -22.10 -1.96 -15.10
N THR A 421 -23.12 -1.36 -14.57
CA THR A 421 -23.02 -0.07 -13.91
C THR A 421 -22.45 -0.23 -12.50
N GLU A 422 -21.63 0.71 -12.07
CA GLU A 422 -21.01 0.74 -10.76
C GLU A 422 -20.98 2.15 -10.18
N GLY A 423 -21.06 2.24 -8.84
CA GLY A 423 -21.04 3.49 -8.12
C GLY A 423 -22.29 4.31 -8.32
N ALA A 424 -22.34 5.44 -7.64
CA ALA A 424 -23.45 6.38 -7.71
C ALA A 424 -22.94 7.82 -7.65
N VAL A 425 -23.63 8.72 -8.34
CA VAL A 425 -23.39 10.15 -8.27
C VAL A 425 -24.71 10.89 -8.09
N SER A 426 -24.71 11.92 -7.23
CA SER A 426 -25.87 12.80 -7.04
C SER A 426 -26.23 13.52 -8.34
N VAL A 427 -27.51 13.90 -8.49
CA VAL A 427 -28.01 14.57 -9.70
C VAL A 427 -27.23 15.84 -10.05
N ASP A 428 -26.72 16.56 -9.04
CA ASP A 428 -25.89 17.76 -9.20
C ASP A 428 -24.40 17.46 -9.48
N GLY A 429 -24.01 16.18 -9.51
CA GLY A 429 -22.65 15.73 -9.81
C GLY A 429 -21.61 15.99 -8.73
N ARG A 430 -22.02 16.42 -7.51
CA ARG A 430 -21.07 16.83 -6.46
C ARG A 430 -20.82 15.80 -5.37
N VAL A 431 -21.69 14.81 -5.22
CA VAL A 431 -21.46 13.69 -4.34
C VAL A 431 -21.30 12.44 -5.19
N LEU A 432 -20.17 11.75 -5.07
CA LEU A 432 -19.89 10.52 -5.82
C LEU A 432 -19.33 9.44 -4.92
N GLY A 433 -19.73 8.21 -5.18
CA GLY A 433 -19.28 7.04 -4.46
C GLY A 433 -19.03 5.86 -5.39
N THR A 434 -17.99 5.08 -5.14
CA THR A 434 -17.61 3.92 -5.93
C THR A 434 -16.87 2.88 -5.09
N TYR A 435 -16.96 1.61 -5.49
CA TYR A 435 -16.11 0.55 -4.97
C TYR A 435 -14.76 0.44 -5.68
N VAL A 436 -14.60 1.13 -6.82
CA VAL A 436 -13.38 1.04 -7.63
C VAL A 436 -12.25 1.80 -6.95
N HIS A 437 -11.23 1.05 -6.51
CA HIS A 437 -9.94 1.57 -6.12
C HIS A 437 -9.09 1.91 -7.35
N GLY A 438 -8.25 2.95 -7.25
CA GLY A 438 -7.47 3.45 -8.39
C GLY A 438 -8.24 4.42 -9.29
N LEU A 439 -9.44 4.90 -8.90
CA LEU A 439 -10.23 5.85 -9.68
C LEU A 439 -9.41 7.08 -10.11
N PHE A 440 -8.61 7.64 -9.20
CA PHE A 440 -7.77 8.80 -9.48
C PHE A 440 -6.45 8.46 -10.15
N ASP A 441 -6.09 7.19 -10.32
CA ASP A 441 -4.92 6.78 -11.10
C ASP A 441 -5.14 7.08 -12.59
N ALA A 442 -6.39 7.10 -13.06
CA ALA A 442 -6.79 7.50 -14.40
C ALA A 442 -6.56 9.01 -14.64
N PRO A 443 -5.56 9.43 -15.45
CA PRO A 443 -5.14 10.82 -15.50
C PRO A 443 -6.19 11.75 -16.14
N LEU A 444 -6.93 11.26 -17.12
CA LEU A 444 -8.01 12.02 -17.76
C LEU A 444 -9.17 12.25 -16.78
N PHE A 445 -9.62 11.22 -16.06
CA PHE A 445 -10.66 11.36 -15.05
C PHE A 445 -10.21 12.31 -13.94
N ARG A 446 -9.02 12.05 -13.36
CA ARG A 446 -8.45 12.88 -12.28
C ARG A 446 -8.41 14.36 -12.68
N ARG A 447 -7.87 14.68 -13.86
CA ARG A 447 -7.78 16.07 -14.32
C ARG A 447 -9.15 16.68 -14.61
N THR A 448 -10.08 15.93 -15.17
CA THR A 448 -11.46 16.39 -15.39
C THR A 448 -12.15 16.71 -14.05
N PHE A 449 -12.02 15.85 -13.05
CA PHE A 449 -12.53 16.08 -11.70
C PHE A 449 -11.94 17.35 -11.08
N LEU A 450 -10.61 17.50 -11.09
CA LEU A 450 -9.92 18.68 -10.55
C LEU A 450 -10.31 19.95 -11.29
N ASN A 451 -10.47 19.92 -12.61
CA ASN A 451 -10.90 21.07 -13.40
C ASN A 451 -12.34 21.51 -13.09
N ARG A 452 -13.24 20.58 -12.69
CA ARG A 452 -14.57 20.96 -12.16
C ARG A 452 -14.45 21.76 -10.87
N LEU A 453 -13.58 21.32 -9.94
CA LEU A 453 -13.34 22.06 -8.70
C LEU A 453 -12.70 23.43 -8.99
N ARG A 454 -11.77 23.51 -9.95
CA ARG A 454 -11.19 24.79 -10.39
C ARG A 454 -12.23 25.73 -10.98
N ALA A 455 -13.14 25.20 -11.83
CA ALA A 455 -14.23 25.98 -12.39
C ALA A 455 -15.16 26.56 -11.30
N ALA A 456 -15.45 25.81 -10.24
CA ALA A 456 -16.23 26.30 -9.08
C ALA A 456 -15.54 27.46 -8.35
N ARG A 457 -14.19 27.54 -8.45
CA ARG A 457 -13.37 28.68 -7.96
C ARG A 457 -13.23 29.82 -8.97
N GLY A 458 -13.74 29.69 -10.19
CA GLY A 458 -13.48 30.62 -11.27
C GLY A 458 -12.06 30.56 -11.82
N TRP A 459 -11.34 29.47 -11.60
CA TRP A 459 -9.97 29.28 -12.07
C TRP A 459 -9.96 28.57 -13.45
N PRO A 460 -8.97 28.88 -14.30
CA PRO A 460 -8.86 28.21 -15.60
C PRO A 460 -8.54 26.72 -15.43
N PRO A 461 -9.01 25.87 -16.37
CA PRO A 461 -8.64 24.48 -16.38
C PRO A 461 -7.13 24.32 -16.63
N LEU A 462 -6.59 23.18 -16.18
CA LEU A 462 -5.22 22.76 -16.49
C LEU A 462 -5.27 21.52 -17.39
N ASP A 463 -4.23 21.35 -18.18
CA ASP A 463 -4.04 20.15 -18.98
C ASP A 463 -3.63 18.95 -18.11
N VAL A 464 -3.79 17.75 -18.67
CA VAL A 464 -3.26 16.54 -18.06
C VAL A 464 -1.73 16.68 -17.99
N ALA A 465 -1.18 16.72 -16.79
CA ALA A 465 0.26 16.75 -16.62
C ALA A 465 0.87 15.46 -17.17
N ALA A 466 1.94 15.59 -17.95
CA ALA A 466 2.77 14.45 -18.31
C ALA A 466 3.46 13.92 -17.04
N ALA A 467 2.87 12.90 -16.43
CA ALA A 467 3.50 12.21 -15.32
C ALA A 467 4.30 11.03 -15.86
N PRO A 468 5.50 10.75 -15.32
CA PRO A 468 6.21 9.53 -15.66
C PRO A 468 5.33 8.31 -15.38
N SER A 469 5.43 7.31 -16.24
CA SER A 469 4.77 6.02 -15.99
C SER A 469 5.38 5.33 -14.76
N LEU A 470 4.65 4.39 -14.16
CA LEU A 470 5.21 3.56 -13.06
C LEU A 470 6.52 2.90 -13.50
N ASP A 471 6.61 2.44 -14.75
CA ASP A 471 7.81 1.79 -15.29
C ASP A 471 9.02 2.75 -15.32
N GLN A 472 8.81 4.02 -15.70
CA GLN A 472 9.84 5.05 -15.64
C GLN A 472 10.25 5.38 -14.20
N GLU A 473 9.31 5.47 -13.27
CA GLU A 473 9.61 5.71 -11.85
C GLU A 473 10.38 4.55 -11.22
N LEU A 474 10.10 3.31 -11.63
CA LEU A 474 10.86 2.14 -11.22
C LEU A 474 12.29 2.15 -11.79
N ASP A 475 12.49 2.62 -13.02
CA ASP A 475 13.83 2.83 -13.58
C ASP A 475 14.58 3.94 -12.83
N HIS A 476 13.93 5.06 -12.52
CA HIS A 476 14.54 6.13 -11.71
C HIS A 476 14.93 5.64 -10.31
N LEU A 477 14.08 4.82 -9.68
CA LEU A 477 14.38 4.21 -8.39
C LEU A 477 15.61 3.30 -8.48
N ALA A 478 15.68 2.47 -9.50
CA ALA A 478 16.82 1.59 -9.73
C ALA A 478 18.12 2.38 -9.95
N ASP A 479 18.09 3.39 -10.82
CA ASP A 479 19.25 4.27 -11.09
C ASP A 479 19.69 5.02 -9.82
N PHE A 480 18.74 5.43 -8.98
CA PHE A 480 19.06 6.08 -7.72
C PHE A 480 19.78 5.14 -6.78
N VAL A 481 19.22 3.95 -6.52
CA VAL A 481 19.81 2.99 -5.58
C VAL A 481 21.17 2.49 -6.07
N GLU A 482 21.32 2.22 -7.38
CA GLU A 482 22.59 1.74 -7.98
C GLU A 482 23.77 2.66 -7.68
N ARG A 483 23.56 3.97 -7.58
CA ARG A 483 24.64 4.96 -7.30
C ARG A 483 25.17 4.88 -5.86
N TYR A 484 24.42 4.29 -4.94
CA TYR A 484 24.71 4.34 -3.51
C TYR A 484 24.92 2.97 -2.86
N VAL A 485 24.82 1.89 -3.64
CA VAL A 485 25.11 0.53 -3.17
C VAL A 485 26.26 -0.09 -3.98
N ASP A 486 27.04 -0.93 -3.32
CA ASP A 486 28.05 -1.77 -4.02
C ASP A 486 27.32 -2.98 -4.64
N LEU A 487 26.77 -2.76 -5.84
CA LEU A 487 26.00 -3.80 -6.53
C LEU A 487 26.87 -5.01 -6.91
N ALA A 488 28.17 -4.81 -7.20
CA ALA A 488 29.08 -5.91 -7.49
C ALA A 488 29.32 -6.81 -6.27
N ALA A 489 29.45 -6.21 -5.07
CA ALA A 489 29.53 -6.96 -3.83
C ALA A 489 28.20 -7.69 -3.51
N ILE A 490 27.05 -7.07 -3.78
CA ILE A 490 25.74 -7.72 -3.62
C ILE A 490 25.60 -8.91 -4.58
N GLU A 491 26.03 -8.80 -5.84
CA GLU A 491 26.06 -9.92 -6.78
C GLU A 491 26.92 -11.07 -6.28
N LYS A 492 28.11 -10.74 -5.78
CA LYS A 492 29.01 -11.75 -5.18
C LYS A 492 28.36 -12.44 -3.98
N VAL A 493 27.62 -11.71 -3.14
CA VAL A 493 26.85 -12.30 -2.03
C VAL A 493 25.81 -13.30 -2.54
N ILE A 494 25.08 -12.94 -3.61
CA ILE A 494 24.09 -13.83 -4.25
C ILE A 494 24.77 -15.07 -4.86
N GLU A 495 25.97 -14.90 -5.44
CA GLU A 495 26.70 -15.99 -6.06
C GLU A 495 27.27 -16.99 -5.06
N GLN A 496 27.77 -16.50 -3.93
CA GLN A 496 28.39 -17.30 -2.89
C GLN A 496 27.35 -17.98 -1.98
N GLY A 497 26.17 -17.38 -1.82
CA GLY A 497 25.13 -17.87 -0.91
C GLY A 497 25.50 -17.75 0.57
N VAL A 498 25.02 -18.71 1.37
CA VAL A 498 25.20 -18.74 2.84
C VAL A 498 26.45 -19.53 3.24
#